data_b54f5afaf291a673ee18523f4c9a8633
#
_entry.id   b54f5afaf291a673ee18523f4c9a8633
#
_cell.length_a   1.000
_cell.length_b   1.000
_cell.length_c   1.000
_cell.angle_alpha   90.00
_cell.angle_beta   90.00
_cell.angle_gamma   90.00
#
_symmetry.space_group_name_H-M   'P 1'
#
loop_
_entity.id
_entity.type
_entity.pdbx_description
1 polymer ?
#
loop_
_entity_poly.entity_id
_entity_poly.type
_entity_poly.pdbx_seq_one_letter_code
_entity_poly.pdbx_strand_id
1 'polypeptide(L)'
;MSEEVLSFEEAIEKYDPVLGFEVHVELNTNTKMFDAAPNVFGDEPNTNITPVSLGLPGVLPVVNKVAVESAIKLGLALGCDIAPISYFARKNYFYPDSPKNFQTSQHHGPIAENGKLDVELEDGTVFTVEIERAHMEEDAGKLTHVGGADGRIQGAAFSLVDYNRAGVPLIEIVTRPIVGAGERAPELARAYVAAIREIVKGLGISDARMERGNVRCDANVSLMPKGSEKFGTRSETKNVNSLRSVERAVRYEIRRHAAIL
;
A
#
# COMPACT_ATOMS: atom_id res chain seq x y z
N MET A 1 6.13 -32.05 10.95
CA MET A 1 7.56 -31.69 11.11
C MET A 1 7.59 -30.17 11.09
N SER A 2 8.04 -29.53 12.16
CA SER A 2 8.34 -28.11 12.13
C SER A 2 9.53 -27.95 11.20
N GLU A 3 9.31 -27.40 9.99
CA GLU A 3 10.42 -27.00 9.13
C GLU A 3 11.28 -26.03 9.96
N GLU A 4 12.53 -26.41 10.15
CA GLU A 4 13.51 -25.62 10.89
C GLU A 4 13.82 -24.39 10.02
N VAL A 5 13.19 -23.27 10.35
CA VAL A 5 13.37 -22.02 9.60
C VAL A 5 14.82 -21.59 9.76
N LEU A 6 15.57 -21.46 8.66
CA LEU A 6 16.96 -21.00 8.66
C LEU A 6 17.12 -19.70 9.45
N SER A 7 18.29 -19.49 10.03
CA SER A 7 18.63 -18.16 10.58
C SER A 7 18.64 -17.12 9.43
N PHE A 8 18.56 -15.86 9.77
CA PHE A 8 18.60 -14.79 8.77
C PHE A 8 19.96 -14.74 8.08
N GLU A 9 21.01 -14.94 8.82
CA GLU A 9 22.39 -14.95 8.37
C GLU A 9 22.64 -16.09 7.37
N GLU A 10 22.19 -17.31 7.68
CA GLU A 10 22.29 -18.47 6.78
C GLU A 10 21.48 -18.26 5.48
N ALA A 11 20.32 -17.60 5.58
CA ALA A 11 19.52 -17.29 4.40
C ALA A 11 20.23 -16.28 3.47
N ILE A 12 20.84 -15.23 4.04
CA ILE A 12 21.59 -14.20 3.30
C ILE A 12 22.90 -14.73 2.72
N GLU A 13 23.52 -15.72 3.36
CA GLU A 13 24.71 -16.38 2.77
C GLU A 13 24.39 -17.12 1.45
N LYS A 14 23.21 -17.71 1.32
CA LYS A 14 22.81 -18.53 0.17
C LYS A 14 22.06 -17.76 -0.90
N TYR A 15 21.28 -16.73 -0.50
CA TYR A 15 20.33 -16.05 -1.35
C TYR A 15 20.46 -14.53 -1.28
N ASP A 16 20.14 -13.87 -2.38
CA ASP A 16 19.96 -12.43 -2.45
C ASP A 16 18.45 -12.11 -2.39
N PRO A 17 18.00 -11.28 -1.43
CA PRO A 17 16.61 -10.85 -1.36
C PRO A 17 16.28 -9.87 -2.49
N VAL A 18 15.09 -10.03 -3.05
CA VAL A 18 14.46 -9.09 -3.99
C VAL A 18 13.19 -8.57 -3.33
N LEU A 19 13.12 -7.26 -3.17
CA LEU A 19 12.01 -6.59 -2.50
C LEU A 19 11.14 -5.84 -3.50
N GLY A 20 9.87 -5.67 -3.17
CA GLY A 20 8.96 -4.76 -3.83
C GLY A 20 7.97 -4.22 -2.81
N PHE A 21 7.55 -2.97 -2.97
CA PHE A 21 6.62 -2.34 -2.05
C PHE A 21 5.46 -1.71 -2.81
N GLU A 22 4.26 -1.88 -2.27
CA GLU A 22 3.06 -1.15 -2.63
C GLU A 22 2.63 -0.37 -1.38
N VAL A 23 2.77 0.96 -1.43
CA VAL A 23 2.43 1.82 -0.30
C VAL A 23 1.17 2.58 -0.62
N HIS A 24 0.13 2.34 0.16
CA HIS A 24 -1.17 2.99 0.05
C HIS A 24 -1.22 4.18 1.01
N VAL A 25 -1.61 5.33 0.48
CA VAL A 25 -1.72 6.59 1.23
C VAL A 25 -3.13 7.14 1.09
N GLU A 26 -3.89 7.17 2.19
CA GLU A 26 -5.15 7.89 2.26
C GLU A 26 -4.91 9.41 2.27
N LEU A 27 -5.61 10.13 1.40
CA LEU A 27 -5.53 11.58 1.30
C LEU A 27 -6.48 12.25 2.30
N ASN A 28 -6.04 13.37 2.87
CA ASN A 28 -6.82 14.17 3.83
C ASN A 28 -7.72 15.22 3.15
N THR A 29 -8.36 14.84 2.03
CA THR A 29 -9.34 15.69 1.36
C THR A 29 -10.60 15.86 2.21
N ASN A 30 -11.34 16.95 2.01
CA ASN A 30 -12.59 17.20 2.74
C ASN A 30 -13.72 16.26 2.32
N THR A 31 -13.67 15.78 1.08
CA THR A 31 -14.68 14.89 0.48
C THR A 31 -14.03 13.68 -0.18
N LYS A 32 -14.83 12.69 -0.51
CA LYS A 32 -14.39 11.44 -1.15
C LYS A 32 -13.87 11.65 -2.57
N MET A 33 -13.32 10.59 -3.18
CA MET A 33 -12.69 10.63 -4.49
C MET A 33 -13.66 11.04 -5.61
N PHE A 34 -14.89 10.53 -5.57
CA PHE A 34 -15.86 10.67 -6.65
C PHE A 34 -17.22 11.24 -6.23
N ASP A 35 -17.36 11.69 -5.00
CA ASP A 35 -18.60 12.26 -4.50
C ASP A 35 -18.36 13.29 -3.38
N ALA A 36 -19.44 13.99 -2.97
CA ALA A 36 -19.39 15.03 -1.98
C ALA A 36 -19.55 14.52 -0.53
N ALA A 37 -19.60 13.21 -0.30
CA ALA A 37 -19.65 12.69 1.06
C ALA A 37 -18.41 13.12 1.85
N PRO A 38 -18.55 13.46 3.14
CA PRO A 38 -17.43 13.87 3.97
C PRO A 38 -16.37 12.76 4.08
N ASN A 39 -15.10 13.15 4.09
CA ASN A 39 -13.97 12.30 4.42
C ASN A 39 -13.54 12.59 5.86
N VAL A 40 -14.29 12.06 6.83
CA VAL A 40 -14.06 12.28 8.26
C VAL A 40 -13.89 10.94 8.97
N PHE A 41 -12.86 10.86 9.80
CA PHE A 41 -12.57 9.66 10.59
C PHE A 41 -13.31 9.71 11.93
N GLY A 42 -13.98 8.60 12.29
CA GLY A 42 -14.55 8.39 13.63
C GLY A 42 -16.01 8.83 13.79
N ASP A 43 -16.68 9.21 12.72
CA ASP A 43 -18.12 9.45 12.72
C ASP A 43 -18.91 8.14 12.88
N GLU A 44 -20.19 8.26 13.20
CA GLU A 44 -21.14 7.15 13.28
C GLU A 44 -21.07 6.29 12.00
N PRO A 45 -21.01 4.96 12.09
CA PRO A 45 -20.93 4.09 10.94
C PRO A 45 -22.04 4.34 9.90
N ASN A 46 -21.68 4.33 8.63
CA ASN A 46 -22.59 4.49 7.50
C ASN A 46 -23.36 5.83 7.44
N THR A 47 -22.79 6.90 7.99
CA THR A 47 -23.35 8.25 7.92
C THR A 47 -22.72 9.12 6.84
N ASN A 48 -21.44 8.88 6.50
CA ASN A 48 -20.70 9.61 5.47
C ASN A 48 -20.81 8.86 4.12
N ILE A 49 -22.02 8.69 3.62
CA ILE A 49 -22.34 7.97 2.40
C ILE A 49 -23.28 8.75 1.51
N THR A 50 -23.16 8.55 0.20
CA THR A 50 -24.08 9.08 -0.82
C THR A 50 -24.51 7.95 -1.76
N PRO A 51 -25.51 8.15 -2.62
CA PRO A 51 -25.81 7.20 -3.68
C PRO A 51 -24.61 6.83 -4.55
N VAL A 52 -23.67 7.76 -4.76
CA VAL A 52 -22.42 7.51 -5.52
C VAL A 52 -21.49 6.57 -4.76
N SER A 53 -21.25 6.81 -3.46
CA SER A 53 -20.42 5.93 -2.64
C SER A 53 -20.96 4.50 -2.61
N LEU A 54 -22.29 4.37 -2.58
CA LEU A 54 -22.98 3.07 -2.55
C LEU A 54 -23.13 2.41 -3.93
N GLY A 55 -22.80 3.12 -5.01
CA GLY A 55 -22.92 2.59 -6.36
C GLY A 55 -24.36 2.32 -6.80
N LEU A 56 -25.31 3.15 -6.37
CA LEU A 56 -26.71 2.99 -6.77
C LEU A 56 -26.90 3.20 -8.27
N PRO A 57 -27.92 2.55 -8.90
CA PRO A 57 -28.17 2.69 -10.32
C PRO A 57 -28.36 4.14 -10.76
N GLY A 58 -27.70 4.54 -11.86
CA GLY A 58 -27.85 5.86 -12.47
C GLY A 58 -26.89 6.93 -11.91
N VAL A 59 -26.08 6.63 -10.89
CA VAL A 59 -25.08 7.58 -10.37
C VAL A 59 -23.90 7.72 -11.32
N LEU A 60 -23.34 8.95 -11.38
CA LEU A 60 -22.16 9.27 -12.17
C LEU A 60 -21.09 9.87 -11.25
N PRO A 61 -19.85 9.31 -11.25
CA PRO A 61 -18.77 9.82 -10.46
C PRO A 61 -18.22 11.14 -11.04
N VAL A 62 -17.76 12.04 -10.15
CA VAL A 62 -17.00 13.25 -10.49
C VAL A 62 -15.75 13.29 -9.65
N VAL A 63 -14.59 13.33 -10.30
CA VAL A 63 -13.28 13.25 -9.61
C VAL A 63 -13.03 14.46 -8.73
N ASN A 64 -12.47 14.23 -7.55
CA ASN A 64 -12.06 15.26 -6.60
C ASN A 64 -10.78 15.95 -7.08
N LYS A 65 -10.88 17.25 -7.40
CA LYS A 65 -9.75 18.06 -7.87
C LYS A 65 -8.58 18.08 -6.89
N VAL A 66 -8.83 18.17 -5.58
CA VAL A 66 -7.78 18.20 -4.55
C VAL A 66 -7.02 16.88 -4.50
N ALA A 67 -7.70 15.75 -4.73
CA ALA A 67 -7.05 14.44 -4.82
C ALA A 67 -6.08 14.37 -6.01
N VAL A 68 -6.51 14.88 -7.18
CA VAL A 68 -5.64 14.96 -8.37
C VAL A 68 -4.42 15.84 -8.11
N GLU A 69 -4.62 17.04 -7.54
CA GLU A 69 -3.52 17.97 -7.22
C GLU A 69 -2.54 17.34 -6.20
N SER A 70 -3.06 16.59 -5.23
CA SER A 70 -2.24 15.87 -4.24
C SER A 70 -1.42 14.76 -4.89
N ALA A 71 -2.00 14.02 -5.83
CA ALA A 71 -1.30 12.98 -6.58
C ALA A 71 -0.18 13.57 -7.44
N ILE A 72 -0.41 14.71 -8.10
CA ILE A 72 0.63 15.42 -8.86
C ILE A 72 1.76 15.89 -7.94
N LYS A 73 1.44 16.50 -6.79
CA LYS A 73 2.45 16.94 -5.81
C LYS A 73 3.31 15.77 -5.33
N LEU A 74 2.68 14.64 -5.03
CA LEU A 74 3.41 13.45 -4.61
C LEU A 74 4.29 12.90 -5.74
N GLY A 75 3.77 12.79 -6.96
CA GLY A 75 4.56 12.35 -8.12
C GLY A 75 5.79 13.22 -8.34
N LEU A 76 5.65 14.54 -8.27
CA LEU A 76 6.78 15.48 -8.39
C LEU A 76 7.80 15.31 -7.24
N ALA A 77 7.34 15.11 -6.01
CA ALA A 77 8.22 14.89 -4.86
C ALA A 77 8.98 13.55 -4.94
N LEU A 78 8.43 12.56 -5.63
CA LEU A 78 9.06 11.28 -5.92
C LEU A 78 9.91 11.31 -7.21
N GLY A 79 10.07 12.47 -7.84
CA GLY A 79 10.83 12.62 -9.10
C GLY A 79 10.18 11.89 -10.29
N CYS A 80 8.87 11.67 -10.25
CA CYS A 80 8.15 11.01 -11.33
C CYS A 80 7.88 11.95 -12.51
N ASP A 81 7.73 11.34 -13.68
CA ASP A 81 7.09 11.97 -14.85
C ASP A 81 5.58 12.04 -14.61
N ILE A 82 4.99 13.23 -14.78
CA ILE A 82 3.54 13.42 -14.65
C ILE A 82 2.88 13.22 -16.01
N ALA A 83 1.91 12.32 -16.08
CA ALA A 83 1.18 12.02 -17.30
C ALA A 83 0.35 13.24 -17.75
N PRO A 84 0.46 13.67 -19.02
CA PRO A 84 -0.37 14.77 -19.56
C PRO A 84 -1.83 14.37 -19.68
N ILE A 85 -2.12 13.09 -19.79
CA ILE A 85 -3.46 12.50 -19.84
C ILE A 85 -3.45 11.26 -18.95
N SER A 86 -4.41 11.17 -18.05
CA SER A 86 -4.62 10.05 -17.16
C SER A 86 -6.09 9.65 -17.17
N TYR A 87 -6.40 8.38 -16.92
CA TYR A 87 -7.77 7.88 -16.90
C TYR A 87 -7.96 6.81 -15.84
N PHE A 88 -9.21 6.65 -15.40
CA PHE A 88 -9.60 5.61 -14.46
C PHE A 88 -10.16 4.39 -15.19
N ALA A 89 -9.81 3.22 -14.67
CA ALA A 89 -10.37 1.94 -15.04
C ALA A 89 -11.13 1.32 -13.86
N ARG A 90 -11.90 0.28 -14.11
CA ARG A 90 -12.60 -0.48 -13.07
C ARG A 90 -11.89 -1.79 -12.80
N LYS A 91 -11.48 -2.00 -11.54
CA LYS A 91 -10.96 -3.26 -11.03
C LYS A 91 -12.10 -3.99 -10.32
N ASN A 92 -12.63 -5.04 -10.91
CA ASN A 92 -13.72 -5.82 -10.32
C ASN A 92 -13.28 -6.43 -8.99
N TYR A 93 -14.09 -6.22 -7.95
CA TYR A 93 -13.81 -6.66 -6.60
C TYR A 93 -15.13 -6.95 -5.87
N PHE A 94 -15.48 -8.24 -5.78
CA PHE A 94 -16.73 -8.70 -5.20
C PHE A 94 -16.51 -9.10 -3.75
N TYR A 95 -16.65 -8.14 -2.84
CA TYR A 95 -16.51 -8.36 -1.41
C TYR A 95 -17.45 -7.42 -0.64
N PRO A 96 -17.90 -7.77 0.59
CA PRO A 96 -18.87 -6.97 1.33
C PRO A 96 -18.48 -5.52 1.58
N ASP A 97 -17.18 -5.19 1.65
CA ASP A 97 -16.66 -3.84 1.82
C ASP A 97 -16.62 -2.99 0.54
N SER A 98 -16.94 -3.59 -0.61
CA SER A 98 -17.03 -2.89 -1.90
C SER A 98 -18.48 -2.77 -2.36
N PRO A 99 -19.18 -1.67 -2.03
CA PRO A 99 -20.62 -1.54 -2.34
C PRO A 99 -20.91 -1.46 -3.83
N LYS A 100 -19.93 -1.03 -4.63
CA LYS A 100 -20.03 -0.91 -6.10
C LYS A 100 -19.63 -2.19 -6.83
N ASN A 101 -19.07 -3.20 -6.15
CA ASN A 101 -18.46 -4.39 -6.72
C ASN A 101 -17.28 -4.12 -7.66
N PHE A 102 -16.74 -2.93 -7.66
CA PHE A 102 -15.49 -2.56 -8.33
C PHE A 102 -14.79 -1.44 -7.57
N GLN A 103 -13.49 -1.39 -7.71
CA GLN A 103 -12.65 -0.27 -7.30
C GLN A 103 -12.25 0.53 -8.55
N THR A 104 -12.36 1.84 -8.47
CA THR A 104 -11.85 2.71 -9.52
C THR A 104 -10.37 2.94 -9.30
N SER A 105 -9.55 2.66 -10.31
CA SER A 105 -8.08 2.67 -10.24
C SER A 105 -7.47 3.20 -11.54
N GLN A 106 -6.21 3.61 -11.51
CA GLN A 106 -5.46 4.08 -12.68
C GLN A 106 -4.36 3.11 -13.12
N HIS A 107 -4.54 1.82 -12.93
CA HIS A 107 -3.49 0.82 -13.21
C HIS A 107 -2.88 0.93 -14.62
N HIS A 108 -3.67 1.22 -15.65
CA HIS A 108 -3.22 1.32 -17.04
C HIS A 108 -2.97 2.75 -17.53
N GLY A 109 -3.28 3.77 -16.73
CA GLY A 109 -3.10 5.18 -17.06
C GLY A 109 -2.73 5.96 -15.81
N PRO A 110 -1.64 5.58 -15.12
CA PRO A 110 -1.26 6.22 -13.87
C PRO A 110 -0.95 7.70 -14.08
N ILE A 111 -1.15 8.49 -13.03
CA ILE A 111 -0.88 9.92 -13.07
C ILE A 111 0.62 10.23 -12.99
N ALA A 112 1.41 9.34 -12.41
CA ALA A 112 2.85 9.52 -12.23
C ALA A 112 3.62 8.21 -12.42
N GLU A 113 4.75 8.26 -13.13
CA GLU A 113 5.58 7.09 -13.44
C GLU A 113 7.07 7.43 -13.37
N ASN A 114 7.92 6.39 -13.35
CA ASN A 114 9.38 6.47 -13.49
C ASN A 114 10.07 7.37 -12.46
N GLY A 115 9.62 7.34 -11.21
CA GLY A 115 10.23 8.09 -10.13
C GLY A 115 11.46 7.43 -9.52
N LYS A 116 12.15 8.19 -8.66
CA LYS A 116 13.28 7.71 -7.86
C LYS A 116 13.27 8.37 -6.49
N LEU A 117 13.55 7.59 -5.47
CA LEU A 117 13.68 8.07 -4.10
C LEU A 117 14.98 7.54 -3.49
N ASP A 118 15.86 8.43 -3.08
CA ASP A 118 17.02 8.08 -2.29
C ASP A 118 16.63 7.89 -0.84
N VAL A 119 16.93 6.71 -0.30
CA VAL A 119 16.60 6.28 1.06
C VAL A 119 17.91 6.11 1.83
N GLU A 120 18.13 6.95 2.82
CA GLU A 120 19.28 6.89 3.71
C GLU A 120 18.98 5.98 4.91
N LEU A 121 19.88 5.06 5.19
CA LEU A 121 19.85 4.18 6.36
C LEU A 121 20.51 4.83 7.57
N GLU A 122 20.38 4.21 8.75
CA GLU A 122 20.90 4.76 10.02
C GLU A 122 22.43 4.97 10.01
N ASP A 123 23.17 4.23 9.21
CA ASP A 123 24.63 4.35 9.07
C ASP A 123 25.09 5.30 7.96
N GLY A 124 24.16 5.99 7.29
CA GLY A 124 24.43 6.89 6.17
C GLY A 124 24.51 6.20 4.81
N THR A 125 24.32 4.89 4.72
CA THR A 125 24.22 4.19 3.43
C THR A 125 22.96 4.64 2.70
N VAL A 126 23.08 4.97 1.41
CA VAL A 126 21.98 5.43 0.58
C VAL A 126 21.61 4.36 -0.44
N PHE A 127 20.33 4.04 -0.52
CA PHE A 127 19.74 3.19 -1.56
C PHE A 127 18.79 4.01 -2.43
N THR A 128 19.00 4.00 -3.75
CA THR A 128 18.03 4.57 -4.69
C THR A 128 16.94 3.56 -4.98
N VAL A 129 15.72 3.85 -4.55
CA VAL A 129 14.52 3.04 -4.82
C VAL A 129 13.83 3.60 -6.06
N GLU A 130 13.69 2.79 -7.09
CA GLU A 130 12.96 3.19 -8.30
C GLU A 130 11.45 3.01 -8.08
N ILE A 131 10.69 4.08 -8.37
CA ILE A 131 9.23 4.09 -8.34
C ILE A 131 8.73 3.76 -9.75
N GLU A 132 8.00 2.66 -9.89
CA GLU A 132 7.39 2.30 -11.16
C GLU A 132 6.27 3.27 -11.51
N ARG A 133 5.36 3.49 -10.55
CA ARG A 133 4.22 4.40 -10.69
C ARG A 133 3.67 4.85 -9.34
N ALA A 134 2.98 5.97 -9.36
CA ALA A 134 2.02 6.36 -8.33
C ALA A 134 0.68 6.65 -9.02
N HIS A 135 -0.39 6.03 -8.55
CA HIS A 135 -1.70 6.14 -9.16
C HIS A 135 -2.82 6.31 -8.14
N MET A 136 -3.89 6.96 -8.56
CA MET A 136 -5.06 7.21 -7.72
C MET A 136 -6.00 6.02 -7.70
N GLU A 137 -6.56 5.77 -6.54
CA GLU A 137 -7.60 4.78 -6.26
C GLU A 137 -8.63 5.34 -5.29
N GLU A 138 -9.61 4.55 -4.95
CA GLU A 138 -10.53 4.78 -3.83
C GLU A 138 -10.44 3.62 -2.84
N ASP A 139 -10.57 3.90 -1.55
CA ASP A 139 -10.54 2.86 -0.53
C ASP A 139 -11.88 2.10 -0.46
N ALA A 140 -11.85 0.88 0.06
CA ALA A 140 -13.00 0.07 0.38
C ALA A 140 -13.59 0.44 1.75
N GLY A 141 -14.77 -0.07 2.08
CA GLY A 141 -15.36 0.03 3.41
C GLY A 141 -14.52 -0.67 4.48
N LYS A 142 -14.93 -0.54 5.72
CA LYS A 142 -14.30 -1.20 6.86
C LYS A 142 -15.13 -2.40 7.30
N LEU A 143 -14.45 -3.53 7.50
CA LEU A 143 -15.06 -4.72 8.12
C LEU A 143 -14.61 -4.83 9.57
N THR A 144 -15.57 -5.07 10.47
CA THR A 144 -15.31 -5.38 11.87
C THR A 144 -15.85 -6.77 12.18
N HIS A 145 -14.96 -7.70 12.51
CA HIS A 145 -15.32 -9.10 12.80
C HIS A 145 -15.67 -9.23 14.29
N VAL A 146 -16.83 -9.82 14.58
CA VAL A 146 -17.36 -9.96 15.95
C VAL A 146 -17.39 -11.44 16.33
N GLY A 147 -16.91 -11.76 17.54
CA GLY A 147 -16.94 -13.10 18.12
C GLY A 147 -15.73 -13.98 17.76
N GLY A 148 -14.79 -13.50 16.94
CA GLY A 148 -13.52 -14.19 16.66
C GLY A 148 -12.41 -13.80 17.62
N ALA A 149 -11.36 -14.63 17.72
CA ALA A 149 -10.14 -14.26 18.41
C ALA A 149 -9.37 -13.20 17.59
N ASP A 150 -8.84 -12.18 18.25
CA ASP A 150 -7.96 -11.15 17.67
C ASP A 150 -8.55 -10.32 16.52
N GLY A 151 -9.88 -10.20 16.41
CA GLY A 151 -10.54 -9.42 15.35
C GLY A 151 -10.39 -9.98 13.95
N ARG A 152 -9.98 -11.24 13.80
CA ARG A 152 -9.87 -11.94 12.53
C ARG A 152 -11.20 -12.55 12.11
N ILE A 153 -11.37 -12.75 10.79
CA ILE A 153 -12.57 -13.41 10.24
C ILE A 153 -12.72 -14.85 10.71
N GLN A 154 -11.62 -15.54 11.00
CA GLN A 154 -11.63 -16.92 11.49
C GLN A 154 -12.28 -16.99 12.87
N GLY A 155 -13.38 -17.75 12.97
CA GLY A 155 -14.14 -17.89 14.20
C GLY A 155 -15.08 -16.72 14.51
N ALA A 156 -15.19 -15.74 13.63
CA ALA A 156 -16.16 -14.65 13.79
C ALA A 156 -17.60 -15.18 13.56
N ALA A 157 -18.54 -14.77 14.43
CA ALA A 157 -19.94 -15.10 14.28
C ALA A 157 -20.60 -14.29 13.15
N PHE A 158 -20.18 -13.03 12.98
CA PHE A 158 -20.61 -12.13 11.90
C PHE A 158 -19.63 -10.99 11.72
N SER A 159 -19.82 -10.22 10.66
CA SER A 159 -19.03 -9.01 10.39
C SER A 159 -19.96 -7.82 10.20
N LEU A 160 -19.58 -6.69 10.79
CA LEU A 160 -20.22 -5.41 10.55
C LEU A 160 -19.50 -4.69 9.42
N VAL A 161 -20.26 -4.03 8.56
CA VAL A 161 -19.73 -3.29 7.41
C VAL A 161 -19.98 -1.79 7.63
N ASP A 162 -18.93 -1.00 7.57
CA ASP A 162 -18.99 0.46 7.64
C ASP A 162 -18.46 1.05 6.32
N TYR A 163 -19.33 1.72 5.58
CA TYR A 163 -19.01 2.34 4.28
C TYR A 163 -18.51 3.79 4.41
N ASN A 164 -18.31 4.33 5.61
CA ASN A 164 -17.76 5.67 5.77
C ASN A 164 -16.39 5.81 5.09
N ARG A 165 -15.58 4.75 5.09
CA ARG A 165 -14.28 4.74 4.38
C ARG A 165 -14.42 4.48 2.88
N ALA A 166 -15.46 3.81 2.41
CA ALA A 166 -15.64 3.50 0.98
C ALA A 166 -15.65 4.77 0.14
N GLY A 167 -14.75 4.86 -0.83
CA GLY A 167 -14.59 6.04 -1.68
C GLY A 167 -13.63 7.10 -1.15
N VAL A 168 -12.98 6.91 -0.01
CA VAL A 168 -11.89 7.78 0.48
C VAL A 168 -10.76 7.80 -0.57
N PRO A 169 -10.24 8.99 -0.95
CA PRO A 169 -9.17 9.08 -1.92
C PRO A 169 -7.90 8.39 -1.44
N LEU A 170 -7.35 7.54 -2.29
CA LEU A 170 -6.18 6.71 -2.04
C LEU A 170 -5.16 6.91 -3.15
N ILE A 171 -3.87 6.93 -2.81
CA ILE A 171 -2.77 6.82 -3.77
C ILE A 171 -2.00 5.56 -3.44
N GLU A 172 -1.74 4.75 -4.47
CA GLU A 172 -0.84 3.60 -4.40
C GLU A 172 0.48 3.94 -5.08
N ILE A 173 1.59 3.75 -4.34
CA ILE A 173 2.96 3.94 -4.81
C ILE A 173 3.58 2.56 -4.97
N VAL A 174 3.97 2.21 -6.19
CA VAL A 174 4.53 0.89 -6.52
C VAL A 174 5.99 1.05 -6.89
N THR A 175 6.87 0.27 -6.25
CA THR A 175 8.29 0.24 -6.59
C THR A 175 8.59 -0.74 -7.71
N ARG A 176 9.68 -0.50 -8.44
CA ARG A 176 10.34 -1.57 -9.21
C ARG A 176 11.00 -2.57 -8.24
N PRO A 177 11.35 -3.77 -8.71
CA PRO A 177 12.09 -4.72 -7.87
C PRO A 177 13.40 -4.10 -7.35
N ILE A 178 13.61 -4.20 -6.05
CA ILE A 178 14.80 -3.68 -5.36
C ILE A 178 15.73 -4.85 -5.12
N VAL A 179 16.93 -4.79 -5.66
CA VAL A 179 17.99 -5.80 -5.54
C VAL A 179 19.22 -5.20 -4.86
N GLY A 180 20.13 -6.05 -4.38
CA GLY A 180 21.41 -5.62 -3.82
C GLY A 180 21.36 -5.10 -2.37
N ALA A 181 20.21 -5.17 -1.71
CA ALA A 181 20.10 -4.76 -0.30
C ALA A 181 20.73 -5.79 0.66
N GLY A 182 20.82 -7.06 0.28
CA GLY A 182 21.46 -8.11 1.08
C GLY A 182 20.89 -8.17 2.51
N GLU A 183 21.79 -8.17 3.49
CA GLU A 183 21.43 -8.17 4.92
C GLU A 183 20.67 -6.90 5.38
N ARG A 184 20.78 -5.79 4.61
CA ARG A 184 20.11 -4.51 4.89
C ARG A 184 18.67 -4.48 4.42
N ALA A 185 18.18 -5.52 3.74
CA ALA A 185 16.82 -5.57 3.17
C ALA A 185 15.70 -5.24 4.18
N PRO A 186 15.68 -5.76 5.42
CA PRO A 186 14.67 -5.40 6.40
C PRO A 186 14.74 -3.92 6.84
N GLU A 187 15.95 -3.39 7.03
CA GLU A 187 16.18 -2.00 7.40
C GLU A 187 15.76 -1.05 6.28
N LEU A 188 16.13 -1.37 5.04
CA LEU A 188 15.72 -0.61 3.84
C LEU A 188 14.20 -0.55 3.72
N ALA A 189 13.50 -1.66 3.95
CA ALA A 189 12.04 -1.71 3.92
C ALA A 189 11.42 -0.72 4.92
N ARG A 190 11.92 -0.70 6.15
CA ARG A 190 11.49 0.25 7.19
C ARG A 190 11.79 1.69 6.80
N ALA A 191 13.02 1.96 6.35
CA ALA A 191 13.47 3.29 5.98
C ALA A 191 12.69 3.85 4.78
N TYR A 192 12.41 3.03 3.76
CA TYR A 192 11.59 3.41 2.61
C TYR A 192 10.18 3.87 3.02
N VAL A 193 9.47 3.05 3.81
CA VAL A 193 8.11 3.40 4.26
C VAL A 193 8.15 4.65 5.16
N ALA A 194 9.19 4.80 5.99
CA ALA A 194 9.38 6.01 6.79
C ALA A 194 9.59 7.25 5.91
N ALA A 195 10.40 7.17 4.86
CA ALA A 195 10.63 8.25 3.92
C ALA A 195 9.34 8.67 3.19
N ILE A 196 8.57 7.71 2.67
CA ILE A 196 7.25 8.00 2.06
C ILE A 196 6.34 8.71 3.06
N ARG A 197 6.27 8.23 4.29
CA ARG A 197 5.44 8.82 5.35
C ARG A 197 5.82 10.27 5.63
N GLU A 198 7.10 10.58 5.72
CA GLU A 198 7.58 11.97 5.96
C GLU A 198 7.31 12.85 4.74
N ILE A 199 7.44 12.35 3.51
CA ILE A 199 7.12 13.10 2.29
C ILE A 199 5.63 13.49 2.27
N VAL A 200 4.71 12.53 2.42
CA VAL A 200 3.27 12.81 2.33
C VAL A 200 2.79 13.72 3.45
N LYS A 201 3.40 13.63 4.64
CA LYS A 201 3.16 14.52 5.77
C LYS A 201 3.71 15.92 5.49
N GLY A 202 4.93 16.03 4.97
CA GLY A 202 5.57 17.30 4.60
C GLY A 202 4.81 18.04 3.51
N LEU A 203 4.22 17.31 2.55
CA LEU A 203 3.35 17.86 1.52
C LEU A 203 1.95 18.27 2.03
N GLY A 204 1.59 17.87 3.24
CA GLY A 204 0.28 18.14 3.83
C GLY A 204 -0.89 17.42 3.15
N ILE A 205 -0.63 16.32 2.44
CA ILE A 205 -1.64 15.57 1.66
C ILE A 205 -2.24 14.39 2.42
N SER A 206 -1.62 13.98 3.53
CA SER A 206 -2.09 12.89 4.40
C SER A 206 -1.67 13.15 5.84
N ASP A 207 -2.47 12.67 6.80
CA ASP A 207 -2.10 12.66 8.21
C ASP A 207 -0.97 11.66 8.50
N ALA A 208 -0.73 10.74 7.59
CA ALA A 208 0.34 9.74 7.62
C ALA A 208 0.37 8.87 8.90
N ARG A 209 -0.79 8.60 9.49
CA ARG A 209 -0.94 7.79 10.71
C ARG A 209 -1.15 6.33 10.34
N MET A 210 -0.10 5.52 10.47
CA MET A 210 -0.16 4.09 10.16
C MET A 210 -1.16 3.36 11.07
N GLU A 211 -1.25 3.73 12.34
CA GLU A 211 -2.18 3.15 13.32
C GLU A 211 -3.66 3.41 13.00
N ARG A 212 -3.95 4.39 12.15
CA ARG A 212 -5.29 4.69 11.62
C ARG A 212 -5.54 4.11 10.24
N GLY A 213 -4.51 3.50 9.62
CA GLY A 213 -4.57 2.98 8.27
C GLY A 213 -4.35 4.04 7.18
N ASN A 214 -4.00 5.29 7.53
CA ASN A 214 -3.73 6.33 6.52
C ASN A 214 -2.51 6.02 5.66
N VAL A 215 -1.56 5.23 6.15
CA VAL A 215 -0.44 4.67 5.38
C VAL A 215 -0.37 3.18 5.68
N ARG A 216 -0.43 2.36 4.63
CA ARG A 216 -0.32 0.90 4.68
C ARG A 216 0.74 0.47 3.68
N CYS A 217 1.45 -0.60 4.00
CA CYS A 217 2.45 -1.16 3.10
C CYS A 217 2.14 -2.64 2.84
N ASP A 218 2.14 -3.01 1.58
CA ASP A 218 2.19 -4.39 1.13
C ASP A 218 3.63 -4.68 0.73
N ALA A 219 4.24 -5.65 1.41
CA ALA A 219 5.63 -6.00 1.20
C ALA A 219 5.75 -7.30 0.38
N ASN A 220 6.36 -7.19 -0.78
CA ASN A 220 6.70 -8.30 -1.66
C ASN A 220 8.15 -8.74 -1.40
N VAL A 221 8.35 -10.04 -1.21
CA VAL A 221 9.66 -10.64 -1.00
C VAL A 221 9.82 -11.85 -1.90
N SER A 222 10.93 -11.93 -2.59
CA SER A 222 11.41 -13.17 -3.22
C SER A 222 12.90 -13.33 -2.96
N LEU A 223 13.43 -14.52 -3.19
CA LEU A 223 14.85 -14.82 -3.09
C LEU A 223 15.37 -15.32 -4.44
N MET A 224 16.60 -14.95 -4.75
CA MET A 224 17.34 -15.55 -5.87
C MET A 224 18.64 -16.15 -5.33
N PRO A 225 19.11 -17.28 -5.87
CA PRO A 225 20.42 -17.83 -5.50
C PRO A 225 21.51 -16.80 -5.76
N LYS A 226 22.53 -16.75 -4.91
CA LYS A 226 23.68 -15.84 -5.10
C LYS A 226 24.32 -16.03 -6.46
N GLY A 227 24.55 -14.91 -7.15
CA GLY A 227 25.11 -14.91 -8.51
C GLY A 227 24.11 -15.25 -9.62
N SER A 228 22.82 -15.42 -9.30
CA SER A 228 21.74 -15.57 -10.28
C SER A 228 21.13 -14.22 -10.62
N GLU A 229 20.67 -14.07 -11.86
CA GLU A 229 19.85 -12.91 -12.28
C GLU A 229 18.34 -13.25 -12.33
N LYS A 230 17.98 -14.51 -12.05
CA LYS A 230 16.59 -14.97 -12.10
C LYS A 230 15.94 -14.86 -10.73
N PHE A 231 14.89 -14.03 -10.65
CA PHE A 231 14.08 -13.90 -9.44
C PHE A 231 13.33 -15.18 -9.13
N GLY A 232 13.23 -15.50 -7.84
CA GLY A 232 12.39 -16.59 -7.35
C GLY A 232 10.92 -16.23 -7.30
N THR A 233 10.09 -17.17 -6.83
CA THR A 233 8.67 -16.92 -6.59
C THR A 233 8.49 -15.92 -5.45
N ARG A 234 7.73 -14.88 -5.69
CA ARG A 234 7.45 -13.87 -4.65
C ARG A 234 6.29 -14.27 -3.75
N SER A 235 6.36 -13.84 -2.50
CA SER A 235 5.22 -13.76 -1.60
C SER A 235 4.89 -12.31 -1.29
N GLU A 236 3.67 -12.05 -0.87
CA GLU A 236 3.18 -10.74 -0.50
C GLU A 236 2.63 -10.78 0.93
N THR A 237 3.12 -9.88 1.77
CA THR A 237 2.56 -9.64 3.12
C THR A 237 1.74 -8.36 3.09
N LYS A 238 0.42 -8.49 3.21
CA LYS A 238 -0.53 -7.38 3.05
C LYS A 238 -0.81 -6.61 4.35
N ASN A 239 -1.21 -5.34 4.17
CA ASN A 239 -1.74 -4.47 5.23
C ASN A 239 -0.81 -4.31 6.44
N VAL A 240 0.48 -4.14 6.19
CA VAL A 240 1.42 -3.87 7.26
C VAL A 240 1.30 -2.40 7.69
N ASN A 241 0.92 -2.17 8.94
CA ASN A 241 0.50 -0.87 9.46
C ASN A 241 1.45 -0.28 10.51
N SER A 242 2.71 -0.69 10.54
CA SER A 242 3.75 -0.07 11.35
C SER A 242 5.13 -0.30 10.75
N LEU A 243 6.05 0.65 10.94
CA LEU A 243 7.43 0.55 10.44
C LEU A 243 8.15 -0.69 10.97
N ARG A 244 7.97 -0.99 12.26
CA ARG A 244 8.56 -2.17 12.90
C ARG A 244 7.99 -3.48 12.30
N SER A 245 6.71 -3.48 11.97
CA SER A 245 6.07 -4.66 11.36
C SER A 245 6.54 -4.89 9.94
N VAL A 246 6.80 -3.83 9.16
CA VAL A 246 7.37 -3.93 7.80
C VAL A 246 8.75 -4.60 7.86
N GLU A 247 9.64 -4.12 8.71
CA GLU A 247 10.97 -4.68 8.91
C GLU A 247 10.92 -6.17 9.31
N ARG A 248 10.05 -6.49 10.28
CA ARG A 248 9.88 -7.87 10.78
C ARG A 248 9.28 -8.80 9.72
N ALA A 249 8.32 -8.32 8.94
CA ALA A 249 7.71 -9.09 7.87
C ALA A 249 8.75 -9.47 6.79
N VAL A 250 9.55 -8.52 6.35
CA VAL A 250 10.61 -8.76 5.37
C VAL A 250 11.65 -9.75 5.92
N ARG A 251 12.12 -9.56 7.15
CA ARG A 251 13.08 -10.49 7.80
C ARG A 251 12.51 -11.89 7.93
N TYR A 252 11.25 -12.02 8.29
CA TYR A 252 10.57 -13.32 8.43
C TYR A 252 10.41 -14.01 7.07
N GLU A 253 9.93 -13.29 6.04
CA GLU A 253 9.72 -13.85 4.71
C GLU A 253 11.03 -14.31 4.04
N ILE A 254 12.14 -13.58 4.23
CA ILE A 254 13.46 -14.02 3.77
C ILE A 254 13.82 -15.39 4.36
N ARG A 255 13.67 -15.56 5.68
CA ARG A 255 13.94 -16.82 6.35
C ARG A 255 13.00 -17.94 5.92
N ARG A 256 11.70 -17.62 5.79
CA ARG A 256 10.69 -18.60 5.39
C ARG A 256 10.92 -19.09 3.97
N HIS A 257 11.23 -18.20 3.03
CA HIS A 257 11.55 -18.57 1.65
C HIS A 257 12.82 -19.44 1.59
N ALA A 258 13.87 -19.05 2.31
CA ALA A 258 15.12 -19.80 2.32
C ALA A 258 14.97 -21.23 2.89
N ALA A 259 13.98 -21.47 3.74
CA ALA A 259 13.68 -22.80 4.26
C ALA A 259 12.88 -23.68 3.29
N ILE A 260 12.26 -23.08 2.26
CA ILE A 260 11.47 -23.80 1.24
C ILE A 260 12.33 -24.12 0.01
N LEU A 261 13.31 -23.28 -0.31
CA LEU A 261 14.21 -23.39 -1.45
C LEU A 261 15.39 -24.32 -1.16
#